data_fed3ea1aaae5ec44d5d4e850fa014622
#
_entry.id   fed3ea1aaae5ec44d5d4e850fa014622
#
_cell.length_a   1.000
_cell.length_b   1.000
_cell.length_c   1.000
_cell.angle_alpha   90.00
_cell.angle_beta   90.00
_cell.angle_gamma   90.00
#
_symmetry.space_group_name_H-M   'P 1'
#
loop_
_entity.id
_entity.type
_entity.pdbx_description
1 polymer ?
#
loop_
_entity_poly.entity_id
_entity_poly.type
_entity_poly.pdbx_seq_one_letter_code
_entity_poly.pdbx_strand_id
1 'polypeptide(L)'
;MSRSEMELDTPPIFEIGQKVQLTKTIRNDGTFPGRELREILARKGDVGYVVAIGTFLQSFYIYSVHFIELGIVVGCRVSELASPVGEKSQIRYQNPENS
;
A
#
# COMPACT_ATOMS: atom_id res chain seq x y z
N MET A 1 -11.41 -15.62 19.14
CA MET A 1 -11.09 -15.28 18.94
C MET A 1 -10.54 -14.60 18.52
N SER A 2 -10.04 -14.51 18.38
CA SER A 2 -9.43 -13.97 17.96
C SER A 2 -9.41 -12.69 17.75
N ARG A 3 -9.77 -11.98 18.38
CA ARG A 3 -9.71 -10.78 18.29
C ARG A 3 -8.42 -10.31 18.33
N SER A 4 -7.62 -10.87 18.96
CA SER A 4 -6.30 -10.41 19.03
C SER A 4 -5.68 -10.39 17.69
N GLU A 5 -6.35 -10.93 16.74
CA GLU A 5 -5.81 -10.89 15.50
C GLU A 5 -6.21 -9.77 14.69
N MET A 6 -6.91 -8.79 15.23
CA MET A 6 -7.31 -7.66 14.48
C MET A 6 -6.12 -6.81 14.13
N GLU A 7 -6.06 -6.42 12.90
CA GLU A 7 -4.94 -5.64 12.40
C GLU A 7 -4.72 -4.36 13.21
N LEU A 8 -5.79 -3.74 13.67
CA LEU A 8 -5.67 -2.48 14.38
C LEU A 8 -5.09 -2.63 15.78
N ASP A 9 -4.84 -3.85 16.23
CA ASP A 9 -4.20 -4.04 17.51
C ASP A 9 -2.73 -3.68 17.45
N THR A 10 -2.18 -3.48 16.26
CA THR A 10 -0.79 -3.07 16.12
C THR A 10 -0.75 -1.83 15.25
N PRO A 11 0.35 -1.08 15.29
CA PRO A 11 0.47 0.09 14.44
C PRO A 11 0.53 -0.29 12.97
N PRO A 12 0.28 0.66 12.08
CA PRO A 12 0.40 0.37 10.66
C PRO A 12 1.82 -0.09 10.32
N ILE A 13 1.91 -1.00 9.37
CA ILE A 13 3.19 -1.50 8.93
C ILE A 13 3.90 -0.51 8.02
N PHE A 14 3.14 0.21 7.19
CA PHE A 14 3.73 1.19 6.29
C PHE A 14 3.45 2.59 6.83
N GLU A 15 4.30 3.53 6.46
CA GLU A 15 4.17 4.90 6.94
C GLU A 15 3.84 5.84 5.81
N ILE A 16 3.26 6.98 6.14
CA ILE A 16 2.99 8.01 5.15
C ILE A 16 4.32 8.44 4.56
N GLY A 17 4.39 8.51 3.24
CA GLY A 17 5.60 8.84 2.52
C GLY A 17 6.40 7.64 2.08
N GLN A 18 6.06 6.47 2.55
CA GLN A 18 6.83 5.29 2.24
C GLN A 18 6.51 4.80 0.83
N LYS A 19 7.54 4.34 0.12
CA LYS A 19 7.38 3.78 -1.20
C LYS A 19 6.94 2.34 -1.06
N VAL A 20 5.94 1.95 -1.81
CA VAL A 20 5.39 0.60 -1.75
C VAL A 20 5.13 0.09 -3.16
N GLN A 21 4.98 -1.21 -3.27
CA GLN A 21 4.76 -1.86 -4.56
C GLN A 21 3.60 -2.83 -4.43
N LEU A 22 2.77 -2.89 -5.45
CA LEU A 22 1.62 -3.78 -5.42
C LEU A 22 2.05 -5.23 -5.58
N THR A 23 1.48 -6.09 -4.76
CA THR A 23 1.72 -7.52 -4.84
C THR A 23 0.68 -8.20 -5.71
N LYS A 24 -0.37 -7.48 -6.09
CA LYS A 24 -1.40 -8.02 -6.95
C LYS A 24 -2.07 -6.88 -7.71
N THR A 25 -2.72 -7.21 -8.79
CA THR A 25 -3.45 -6.23 -9.59
C THR A 25 -4.71 -5.81 -8.85
N ILE A 26 -5.00 -4.52 -8.86
CA ILE A 26 -6.16 -3.96 -8.17
C ILE A 26 -7.20 -3.57 -9.21
N ARG A 27 -8.42 -4.05 -9.01
CA ARG A 27 -9.53 -3.69 -9.87
C ARG A 27 -10.51 -2.84 -9.11
N ASN A 28 -11.26 -2.04 -9.86
CA ASN A 28 -12.26 -1.15 -9.25
C ASN A 28 -13.39 -1.99 -8.69
N ASP A 29 -13.63 -1.86 -7.39
CA ASP A 29 -14.71 -2.57 -6.74
C ASP A 29 -15.96 -1.70 -6.64
N GLY A 30 -15.98 -0.61 -7.40
CA GLY A 30 -17.12 0.28 -7.40
C GLY A 30 -16.90 1.54 -6.60
N THR A 31 -15.82 1.61 -5.84
CA THR A 31 -15.58 2.78 -5.01
C THR A 31 -14.73 3.85 -5.69
N PHE A 32 -14.10 3.54 -6.81
CA PHE A 32 -13.28 4.52 -7.51
C PHE A 32 -14.14 5.22 -8.55
N PRO A 33 -14.36 6.52 -8.38
CA PRO A 33 -15.29 7.23 -9.27
C PRO A 33 -14.71 7.41 -10.65
N GLY A 34 -15.60 7.42 -11.64
CA GLY A 34 -15.18 7.71 -13.00
C GLY A 34 -14.62 6.52 -13.76
N ARG A 35 -14.58 5.36 -13.15
CA ARG A 35 -14.09 4.15 -13.78
C ARG A 35 -15.12 3.07 -13.66
N GLU A 36 -15.07 2.12 -14.54
CA GLU A 36 -16.07 1.07 -14.54
C GLU A 36 -15.78 0.04 -13.50
N LEU A 37 -16.82 -0.66 -13.06
CA LEU A 37 -16.66 -1.74 -12.12
C LEU A 37 -15.73 -2.78 -12.71
N ARG A 38 -14.77 -3.23 -11.94
CA ARG A 38 -13.79 -4.26 -12.28
C ARG A 38 -12.73 -3.82 -13.27
N GLU A 39 -12.75 -2.53 -13.62
CA GLU A 39 -11.70 -2.00 -14.46
C GLU A 39 -10.38 -2.05 -13.68
N ILE A 40 -9.28 -2.35 -14.35
CA ILE A 40 -7.99 -2.39 -13.68
C ILE A 40 -7.55 -0.97 -13.36
N LEU A 41 -7.25 -0.74 -12.09
CA LEU A 41 -6.77 0.56 -11.63
C LEU A 41 -5.25 0.61 -11.60
N ALA A 42 -4.63 -0.46 -11.14
CA ALA A 42 -3.18 -0.55 -11.07
C ALA A 42 -2.81 -2.01 -11.11
N ARG A 43 -1.61 -2.32 -11.56
CA ARG A 43 -1.23 -3.70 -11.80
C ARG A 43 -0.18 -4.16 -10.82
N LYS A 44 -0.12 -5.45 -10.61
CA LYS A 44 0.91 -6.05 -9.80
C LYS A 44 2.26 -5.51 -10.26
N GLY A 45 3.06 -5.07 -9.31
CA GLY A 45 4.37 -4.51 -9.60
C GLY A 45 4.40 -2.99 -9.67
N ASP A 46 3.24 -2.35 -9.80
CA ASP A 46 3.21 -0.90 -9.87
C ASP A 46 3.66 -0.33 -8.52
N VAL A 47 4.37 0.78 -8.59
CA VAL A 47 4.95 1.40 -7.41
C VAL A 47 4.27 2.72 -7.14
N GLY A 48 4.06 3.02 -5.87
CA GLY A 48 3.46 4.27 -5.46
C GLY A 48 3.95 4.64 -4.08
N TYR A 49 3.36 5.71 -3.53
CA TYR A 49 3.74 6.20 -2.22
C TYR A 49 2.52 6.32 -1.34
N VAL A 50 2.66 5.95 -0.08
CA VAL A 50 1.57 6.05 0.87
C VAL A 50 1.35 7.52 1.18
N VAL A 51 0.15 8.02 0.93
CA VAL A 51 -0.17 9.42 1.18
C VAL A 51 -1.14 9.60 2.34
N ALA A 52 -1.80 8.53 2.76
CA ALA A 52 -2.72 8.61 3.90
C ALA A 52 -2.95 7.21 4.44
N ILE A 53 -3.32 7.13 5.70
CA ILE A 53 -3.63 5.86 6.34
C ILE A 53 -4.92 6.07 7.11
N GLY A 54 -5.90 5.23 6.86
CA GLY A 54 -7.16 5.29 7.57
C GLY A 54 -7.56 3.90 8.01
N THR A 55 -8.76 3.79 8.56
CA THR A 55 -9.27 2.49 8.97
C THR A 55 -10.62 2.26 8.31
N PHE A 56 -10.96 1.00 8.16
CA PHE A 56 -12.25 0.65 7.58
C PHE A 56 -13.01 -0.18 8.60
N LEU A 57 -14.16 0.31 9.00
CA LEU A 57 -15.04 -0.37 9.96
C LEU A 57 -14.28 -0.78 11.22
N GLN A 58 -13.23 -0.05 11.54
CA GLN A 58 -12.43 -0.32 12.74
C GLN A 58 -11.88 -1.74 12.76
N SER A 59 -11.64 -2.29 11.59
CA SER A 59 -11.13 -3.64 11.48
C SER A 59 -9.75 -3.71 10.86
N PHE A 60 -9.46 -2.85 9.89
CA PHE A 60 -8.16 -2.91 9.25
C PHE A 60 -7.78 -1.56 8.70
N TYR A 61 -6.50 -1.43 8.37
CA TYR A 61 -5.98 -0.19 7.81
C TYR A 61 -6.21 -0.17 6.30
N ILE A 62 -6.47 1.03 5.80
CA ILE A 62 -6.49 1.29 4.36
C ILE A 62 -5.36 2.25 4.11
N TYR A 63 -4.43 1.85 3.25
CA TYR A 63 -3.31 2.70 2.87
C TYR A 63 -3.67 3.34 1.54
N SER A 64 -3.78 4.67 1.53
CA SER A 64 -4.04 5.37 0.27
C SER A 64 -2.70 5.53 -0.42
N VAL A 65 -2.56 4.94 -1.60
CA VAL A 65 -1.30 4.92 -2.32
C VAL A 65 -1.44 5.74 -3.59
N HIS A 66 -0.54 6.68 -3.75
CA HIS A 66 -0.52 7.53 -4.92
C HIS A 66 0.41 6.90 -5.96
N PHE A 67 -0.18 6.39 -7.03
CA PHE A 67 0.58 5.82 -8.13
C PHE A 67 0.85 6.96 -9.09
N ILE A 68 1.98 7.61 -8.90
CA ILE A 68 2.27 8.86 -9.58
C ILE A 68 2.20 8.74 -11.10
N GLU A 69 2.77 7.66 -11.63
CA GLU A 69 2.77 7.51 -13.06
C GLU A 69 1.39 7.26 -13.64
N LEU A 70 0.47 6.75 -12.84
CA LEU A 70 -0.89 6.53 -13.29
C LEU A 70 -1.79 7.71 -12.98
N GLY A 71 -1.33 8.61 -12.12
CA GLY A 71 -2.12 9.77 -11.76
C GLY A 71 -3.32 9.47 -10.88
N ILE A 72 -3.30 8.41 -10.10
CA ILE A 72 -4.44 8.04 -9.27
C ILE A 72 -4.00 7.68 -7.85
N VAL A 73 -4.95 7.79 -6.92
CA VAL A 73 -4.73 7.36 -5.55
C VAL A 73 -5.73 6.24 -5.29
N VAL A 74 -5.23 5.11 -4.80
CA VAL A 74 -6.06 3.93 -4.58
C VAL A 74 -5.88 3.44 -3.16
N GLY A 75 -6.98 3.07 -2.50
CA GLY A 75 -6.91 2.48 -1.17
C GLY A 75 -6.50 1.03 -1.25
N CYS A 76 -5.49 0.66 -0.49
CA CYS A 76 -4.95 -0.69 -0.53
C CYS A 76 -4.87 -1.29 0.86
N ARG A 77 -5.01 -2.61 0.93
CA ARG A 77 -4.83 -3.35 2.17
C ARG A 77 -3.37 -3.76 2.30
N VAL A 78 -2.97 -4.07 3.51
CA VAL A 78 -1.58 -4.44 3.77
C VAL A 78 -1.15 -5.64 2.94
N SER A 79 -2.05 -6.57 2.69
CA SER A 79 -1.69 -7.77 1.93
C SER A 79 -1.45 -7.47 0.45
N GLU A 80 -1.82 -6.28 0.00
CA GLU A 80 -1.66 -5.91 -1.40
C GLU A 80 -0.38 -5.12 -1.63
N LEU A 81 0.38 -4.86 -0.58
CA LEU A 81 1.54 -3.99 -0.65
C LEU A 81 2.79 -4.67 -0.11
N ALA A 82 3.93 -4.27 -0.62
CA ALA A 82 5.21 -4.73 -0.12
C ALA A 82 6.23 -3.62 -0.35
N SER A 83 7.38 -3.72 0.28
CA SER A 83 8.47 -2.82 0.00
C SER A 83 9.03 -3.19 -1.36
N PRO A 84 9.35 -2.21 -2.21
CA PRO A 84 9.87 -2.54 -3.53
C PRO A 84 11.19 -3.29 -3.44
N VAL A 85 11.39 -4.17 -4.40
CA VAL A 85 12.63 -4.91 -4.47
C VAL A 85 13.78 -3.93 -4.66
N GLY A 86 14.80 -4.05 -3.87
CA GLY A 86 15.95 -3.17 -3.98
C GLY A 86 15.90 -2.00 -3.04
N GLU A 87 14.72 -1.54 -2.68
CA GLU A 87 14.60 -0.41 -1.79
C GLU A 87 15.16 -0.76 -0.43
N LYS A 88 14.83 -1.92 0.03
CA LYS A 88 15.30 -2.35 1.30
C LYS A 88 16.80 -2.50 1.32
N SER A 89 17.37 -2.99 0.24
CA SER A 89 18.79 -3.10 0.16
C SER A 89 19.46 -1.77 0.22
N GLN A 90 18.91 -0.79 -0.43
CA GLN A 90 19.49 0.52 -0.39
C GLN A 90 19.48 1.10 0.98
N ILE A 91 18.44 0.89 1.70
CA ILE A 91 18.37 1.41 3.04
C ILE A 91 19.40 0.79 3.90
N ARG A 92 19.55 -0.50 3.80
CA ARG A 92 20.50 -1.15 4.62
C ARG A 92 21.89 -0.76 4.29
N TYR A 93 22.11 -0.50 3.01
CA TYR A 93 23.37 -0.14 2.58
C TYR A 93 23.86 1.14 3.09
N GLN A 94 22.98 2.01 3.32
CA GLN A 94 23.33 3.24 3.83
C GLN A 94 23.91 3.17 5.15
N ASN A 95 23.79 2.13 5.71
CA ASN A 95 24.35 2.06 6.91
C ASN A 95 25.69 1.82 6.84
N PRO A 96 26.47 1.97 6.73
CA PRO A 96 27.58 1.90 6.67
C PRO A 96 28.45 2.12 6.63
N GLU A 97 28.51 2.09 6.97
CA GLU A 97 29.24 2.11 6.90
C GLU A 97 29.64 2.04 6.34
N ASN A 98 29.42 1.98 6.23
CA ASN A 98 29.57 1.91 5.55
C ASN A 98 29.77 2.21 4.97
N SER A 99 29.71 2.38 4.97
CA SER A 99 29.91 2.65 4.38
C SER A 99 30.23 2.67 3.93
#